data_808b59d154fef78fbbe418a97861c2d7
#
_entry.id   808b59d154fef78fbbe418a97861c2d7
#
_cell.length_a   1.000
_cell.length_b   1.000
_cell.length_c   1.000
_cell.angle_alpha   90.00
_cell.angle_beta   90.00
_cell.angle_gamma   90.00
#
_symmetry.space_group_name_H-M   'P 1'
#
loop_
_entity.id
_entity.type
_entity.pdbx_description
1 polymer ?
#
loop_
_entity_poly.entity_id
_entity_poly.type
_entity_poly.pdbx_seq_one_letter_code
_entity_poly.pdbx_strand_id
1 'polypeptide(L)'
;MSLADIIEANSIPEPNSGCLIWLGMVAGGKYGGKKYPVWGNKSERRQVTRLVLMAKGVDLKATDDACHSCDVTLCVNENHLFAGSRKDNMQDASRKGRLIGYGVREFCKQGHPMSGENLRVYSGKRRCHACMLQWQRSTDAQRRPRRG
;
A
#
# COMPACT_ATOMS: atom_id res chain seq x y z
N MET A 1 -0.06 -32.51 -3.22
CA MET A 1 -1.12 -31.51 -2.99
C MET A 1 -0.98 -30.44 -4.06
N SER A 2 -1.97 -30.30 -4.92
CA SER A 2 -1.97 -29.28 -5.97
C SER A 2 -2.25 -27.89 -5.38
N LEU A 3 -2.00 -26.81 -6.14
CA LEU A 3 -2.35 -25.47 -5.71
C LEU A 3 -3.87 -25.31 -5.49
N ALA A 4 -4.67 -25.98 -6.32
CA ALA A 4 -6.13 -25.99 -6.19
C ALA A 4 -6.57 -26.60 -4.85
N ASP A 5 -6.02 -27.76 -4.48
CA ASP A 5 -6.32 -28.42 -3.19
C ASP A 5 -5.94 -27.52 -2.00
N ILE A 6 -4.81 -26.81 -2.11
CA ILE A 6 -4.34 -25.87 -1.08
C ILE A 6 -5.32 -24.71 -0.93
N ILE A 7 -5.80 -24.16 -2.03
CA ILE A 7 -6.75 -23.03 -2.03
C ILE A 7 -8.09 -23.48 -1.47
N GLU A 8 -8.62 -24.62 -1.94
CA GLU A 8 -9.88 -25.16 -1.47
C GLU A 8 -9.88 -25.46 0.04
N ALA A 9 -8.82 -26.08 0.54
CA ALA A 9 -8.67 -26.39 1.96
C ALA A 9 -8.47 -25.17 2.87
N ASN A 10 -8.01 -24.03 2.33
CA ASN A 10 -7.60 -22.86 3.12
C ASN A 10 -8.34 -21.58 2.74
N SER A 11 -9.47 -21.67 2.06
CA SER A 11 -10.25 -20.47 1.73
C SER A 11 -11.75 -20.75 1.76
N ILE A 12 -12.52 -19.68 1.94
CA ILE A 12 -13.98 -19.69 1.90
C ILE A 12 -14.50 -18.69 0.88
N PRO A 13 -15.57 -19.03 0.13
CA PRO A 13 -16.21 -18.09 -0.77
C PRO A 13 -16.96 -17.00 0.01
N GLU A 14 -16.84 -15.76 -0.46
CA GLU A 14 -17.66 -14.64 -0.01
C GLU A 14 -18.67 -14.32 -1.12
N PRO A 15 -19.98 -14.63 -0.93
CA PRO A 15 -20.96 -14.66 -2.02
C PRO A 15 -21.32 -13.29 -2.58
N ASN A 16 -21.20 -12.20 -1.81
CA ASN A 16 -21.60 -10.86 -2.25
C ASN A 16 -20.60 -10.23 -3.20
N SER A 17 -19.30 -10.42 -2.95
CA SER A 17 -18.23 -9.84 -3.79
C SER A 17 -17.62 -10.86 -4.75
N GLY A 18 -17.92 -12.14 -4.61
CA GLY A 18 -17.26 -13.22 -5.33
C GLY A 18 -15.81 -13.44 -4.92
N CYS A 19 -15.36 -12.86 -3.81
CA CYS A 19 -14.03 -13.09 -3.27
C CYS A 19 -13.90 -14.50 -2.73
N LEU A 20 -12.71 -15.09 -2.88
CA LEU A 20 -12.32 -16.32 -2.21
C LEU A 20 -11.33 -15.93 -1.09
N ILE A 21 -11.81 -15.94 0.15
CA ILE A 21 -11.06 -15.40 1.29
C ILE A 21 -10.13 -16.45 1.88
N TRP A 22 -8.85 -16.15 1.91
CA TRP A 22 -7.81 -16.99 2.48
C TRP A 22 -7.87 -17.00 4.01
N LEU A 23 -7.94 -18.20 4.60
CA LEU A 23 -7.95 -18.44 6.04
C LEU A 23 -6.63 -19.03 6.57
N GLY A 24 -5.73 -19.39 5.66
CA GLY A 24 -4.44 -19.96 6.01
C GLY A 24 -3.43 -18.92 6.50
N MET A 25 -2.15 -19.28 6.43
CA MET A 25 -1.06 -18.43 6.92
C MET A 25 -0.97 -17.11 6.14
N VAL A 26 -0.68 -16.03 6.86
CA VAL A 26 -0.49 -14.69 6.30
C VAL A 26 0.87 -14.11 6.68
N ALA A 27 1.43 -13.29 5.82
CA ALA A 27 2.68 -12.56 6.08
C ALA A 27 2.51 -11.07 5.75
N GLY A 28 3.41 -10.25 6.28
CA GLY A 28 3.33 -8.79 6.22
C GLY A 28 2.66 -8.20 7.45
N GLY A 29 2.31 -6.94 7.38
CA GLY A 29 1.58 -6.27 8.47
C GLY A 29 2.45 -5.79 9.63
N LYS A 30 3.78 -5.71 9.46
CA LYS A 30 4.63 -5.05 10.44
C LYS A 30 4.14 -3.61 10.66
N TYR A 31 3.91 -3.22 11.91
CA TYR A 31 3.35 -1.91 12.28
C TYR A 31 1.91 -1.65 11.75
N GLY A 32 1.05 -2.68 11.72
CA GLY A 32 -0.34 -2.53 11.27
C GLY A 32 -0.54 -2.51 9.75
N GLY A 33 0.51 -2.85 8.97
CA GLY A 33 0.42 -2.93 7.52
C GLY A 33 -0.46 -4.07 7.00
N LYS A 34 -0.72 -4.08 5.70
CA LYS A 34 -1.55 -5.09 5.04
C LYS A 34 -0.93 -6.48 5.16
N LYS A 35 -1.78 -7.48 5.39
CA LYS A 35 -1.42 -8.90 5.40
C LYS A 35 -1.78 -9.54 4.07
N TYR A 36 -0.95 -10.48 3.63
CA TYR A 36 -1.12 -11.19 2.36
C TYR A 36 -1.05 -12.70 2.57
N PRO A 37 -1.83 -13.49 1.79
CA PRO A 37 -1.81 -14.94 1.81
C PRO A 37 -0.43 -15.49 1.50
N VAL A 38 0.07 -16.41 2.33
CA VAL A 38 1.33 -17.12 2.07
C VAL A 38 1.14 -18.62 2.32
N TRP A 39 1.94 -19.42 1.60
CA TRP A 39 2.01 -20.86 1.74
C TRP A 39 3.47 -21.33 1.77
N GLY A 40 3.74 -22.40 2.51
CA GLY A 40 5.05 -23.00 2.66
C GLY A 40 5.62 -22.85 4.08
N ASN A 41 6.75 -23.49 4.32
CA ASN A 41 7.46 -23.40 5.59
C ASN A 41 8.17 -22.03 5.72
N LYS A 42 8.76 -21.74 6.88
CA LYS A 42 9.33 -20.42 7.19
C LYS A 42 10.45 -20.00 6.22
N SER A 43 11.20 -20.95 5.65
CA SER A 43 12.31 -20.70 4.73
C SER A 43 11.88 -20.60 3.26
N GLU A 44 10.76 -21.24 2.88
CA GLU A 44 10.28 -21.34 1.48
C GLU A 44 8.90 -20.70 1.28
N ARG A 45 8.58 -19.71 2.08
CA ARG A 45 7.28 -19.07 2.06
C ARG A 45 7.05 -18.30 0.76
N ARG A 46 5.96 -18.63 0.05
CA ARG A 46 5.55 -18.00 -1.22
C ARG A 46 4.21 -17.30 -1.06
N GLN A 47 4.01 -16.19 -1.76
CA GLN A 47 2.71 -15.53 -1.82
C GLN A 47 1.73 -16.35 -2.64
N VAL A 48 0.58 -16.71 -2.06
CA VAL A 48 -0.47 -17.51 -2.74
C VAL A 48 -1.00 -16.79 -3.97
N THR A 49 -1.20 -15.48 -3.90
CA THR A 49 -1.68 -14.67 -5.03
C THR A 49 -0.74 -14.72 -6.25
N ARG A 50 0.57 -14.79 -6.05
CA ARG A 50 1.53 -15.00 -7.14
C ARG A 50 1.45 -16.40 -7.71
N LEU A 51 1.29 -17.42 -6.85
CA LEU A 51 1.13 -18.82 -7.30
C LEU A 51 -0.15 -18.98 -8.13
N VAL A 52 -1.25 -18.32 -7.75
CA VAL A 52 -2.51 -18.33 -8.50
C VAL A 52 -2.32 -17.73 -9.90
N LEU A 53 -1.67 -16.58 -10.02
CA LEU A 53 -1.40 -15.94 -11.32
C LEU A 53 -0.47 -16.80 -12.19
N MET A 54 0.55 -17.40 -11.62
CA MET A 54 1.46 -18.31 -12.35
C MET A 54 0.73 -19.57 -12.84
N ALA A 55 -0.16 -20.14 -12.02
CA ALA A 55 -1.01 -21.29 -12.41
C ALA A 55 -1.99 -20.92 -13.53
N LYS A 56 -2.43 -19.68 -13.60
CA LYS A 56 -3.25 -19.13 -14.71
C LYS A 56 -2.45 -18.89 -16.00
N GLY A 57 -1.15 -19.14 -15.99
CA GLY A 57 -0.27 -18.95 -17.16
C GLY A 57 0.27 -17.52 -17.31
N VAL A 58 0.15 -16.69 -16.28
CA VAL A 58 0.71 -15.33 -16.29
C VAL A 58 2.21 -15.39 -16.02
N ASP A 59 3.01 -14.87 -16.95
CA ASP A 59 4.47 -14.72 -16.77
C ASP A 59 4.76 -13.53 -15.85
N LEU A 60 4.94 -13.83 -14.57
CA LEU A 60 5.22 -12.83 -13.52
C LEU A 60 6.71 -12.59 -13.39
N LYS A 61 7.16 -11.43 -13.80
CA LYS A 61 8.52 -10.96 -13.52
C LYS A 61 8.73 -10.72 -12.02
N ALA A 62 9.98 -10.72 -11.58
CA ALA A 62 10.33 -10.43 -10.18
C ALA A 62 9.89 -9.02 -9.72
N THR A 63 9.79 -8.09 -10.68
CA THR A 63 9.37 -6.70 -10.45
C THR A 63 7.86 -6.49 -10.46
N ASP A 64 7.07 -7.50 -10.84
CA ASP A 64 5.62 -7.39 -10.93
C ASP A 64 4.96 -7.67 -9.59
N ASP A 65 3.94 -6.88 -9.28
CA ASP A 65 3.07 -7.09 -8.13
C ASP A 65 1.86 -7.95 -8.52
N ALA A 66 1.45 -8.86 -7.64
CA ALA A 66 0.14 -9.50 -7.72
C ALA A 66 -0.90 -8.53 -7.14
N CYS A 67 -1.65 -7.89 -8.01
CA CYS A 67 -2.62 -6.84 -7.67
C CYS A 67 -4.04 -7.41 -7.53
N HIS A 68 -4.88 -6.76 -6.70
CA HIS A 68 -6.28 -7.12 -6.51
C HIS A 68 -7.20 -6.07 -7.14
N SER A 69 -8.10 -6.52 -7.99
CA SER A 69 -9.18 -5.66 -8.52
C SER A 69 -10.28 -5.39 -7.49
N CYS A 70 -10.49 -6.33 -6.57
CA CYS A 70 -11.47 -6.25 -5.48
C CYS A 70 -10.99 -5.51 -4.22
N ASP A 71 -9.70 -5.11 -4.14
CA ASP A 71 -9.07 -4.44 -3.00
C ASP A 71 -8.97 -5.25 -1.69
N VAL A 72 -9.41 -6.50 -1.70
CA VAL A 72 -9.34 -7.42 -0.55
C VAL A 72 -8.01 -8.17 -0.62
N THR A 73 -7.08 -7.84 0.26
CA THR A 73 -5.71 -8.40 0.24
C THR A 73 -5.63 -9.90 0.57
N LEU A 74 -6.67 -10.46 1.18
CA LEU A 74 -6.79 -11.89 1.47
C LEU A 74 -7.55 -12.67 0.40
N CYS A 75 -8.01 -12.01 -0.66
CA CYS A 75 -8.68 -12.68 -1.77
C CYS A 75 -7.67 -13.47 -2.62
N VAL A 76 -7.96 -14.74 -2.85
CA VAL A 76 -7.18 -15.63 -3.73
C VAL A 76 -7.97 -16.07 -4.97
N ASN A 77 -9.10 -15.39 -5.28
CA ASN A 77 -9.86 -15.64 -6.49
C ASN A 77 -9.04 -15.17 -7.71
N GLU A 78 -8.79 -16.08 -8.64
CA GLU A 78 -7.99 -15.82 -9.86
C GLU A 78 -8.57 -14.70 -10.75
N ASN A 79 -9.89 -14.51 -10.74
CA ASN A 79 -10.57 -13.47 -11.52
C ASN A 79 -10.45 -12.08 -10.89
N HIS A 80 -10.06 -12.02 -9.62
CA HIS A 80 -9.83 -10.78 -8.88
C HIS A 80 -8.33 -10.39 -8.82
N LEU A 81 -7.46 -11.21 -9.44
CA LEU A 81 -6.02 -11.01 -9.45
C LEU A 81 -5.52 -10.64 -10.84
N PHE A 82 -4.58 -9.72 -10.90
CA PHE A 82 -3.87 -9.37 -12.12
C PHE A 82 -2.40 -9.06 -11.84
N ALA A 83 -1.54 -9.28 -12.82
CA ALA A 83 -0.15 -8.87 -12.77
C ALA A 83 -0.04 -7.40 -13.16
N GLY A 84 0.68 -6.62 -12.39
CA GLY A 84 0.90 -5.21 -12.69
C GLY A 84 2.22 -4.71 -12.13
N SER A 85 2.79 -3.71 -12.77
CA SER A 85 3.92 -3.00 -12.21
C SER A 85 3.50 -2.20 -10.97
N ARG A 86 4.47 -1.78 -10.15
CA ARG A 86 4.19 -0.87 -9.04
C ARG A 86 3.50 0.42 -9.48
N LYS A 87 3.77 0.89 -10.70
CA LYS A 87 3.10 2.05 -11.30
C LYS A 87 1.61 1.76 -11.55
N ASP A 88 1.29 0.60 -12.13
CA ASP A 88 -0.10 0.20 -12.41
C ASP A 88 -0.89 0.06 -11.11
N ASN A 89 -0.31 -0.55 -10.08
CA ASN A 89 -0.91 -0.67 -8.76
C ASN A 89 -1.18 0.72 -8.12
N MET A 90 -0.25 1.65 -8.25
CA MET A 90 -0.44 3.02 -7.76
C MET A 90 -1.50 3.78 -8.55
N GLN A 91 -1.57 3.60 -9.87
CA GLN A 91 -2.61 4.21 -10.71
C GLN A 91 -4.01 3.65 -10.38
N ASP A 92 -4.13 2.34 -10.16
CA ASP A 92 -5.37 1.72 -9.72
C ASP A 92 -5.82 2.28 -8.36
N ALA A 93 -4.90 2.37 -7.41
CA ALA A 93 -5.16 2.98 -6.11
C ALA A 93 -5.61 4.44 -6.21
N SER A 94 -5.05 5.21 -7.16
CA SER A 94 -5.44 6.59 -7.43
C SER A 94 -6.86 6.67 -8.00
N ARG A 95 -7.17 5.87 -9.03
CA ARG A 95 -8.50 5.83 -9.66
C ARG A 95 -9.61 5.45 -8.67
N LYS A 96 -9.31 4.56 -7.74
CA LYS A 96 -10.23 4.11 -6.69
C LYS A 96 -10.26 5.02 -5.45
N GLY A 97 -9.56 6.17 -5.47
CA GLY A 97 -9.51 7.10 -4.34
C GLY A 97 -8.81 6.56 -3.09
N ARG A 98 -8.05 5.46 -3.21
CA ARG A 98 -7.38 4.81 -2.06
C ARG A 98 -6.08 5.49 -1.62
N LEU A 99 -5.59 6.46 -2.37
CA LEU A 99 -4.40 7.23 -2.01
C LEU A 99 -4.74 8.31 -0.95
N ILE A 100 -5.42 7.91 0.12
CA ILE A 100 -5.71 8.78 1.26
C ILE A 100 -4.38 9.17 1.91
N GLY A 101 -4.01 10.45 1.78
CA GLY A 101 -2.73 10.99 2.26
C GLY A 101 -1.74 11.40 1.17
N TYR A 102 -1.94 10.96 -0.07
CA TYR A 102 -1.26 11.50 -1.26
C TYR A 102 -2.15 12.49 -2.03
N GLY A 103 -3.43 12.61 -1.67
CA GLY A 103 -4.33 13.63 -2.21
C GLY A 103 -3.95 15.03 -1.75
N VAL A 104 -4.56 16.01 -2.39
CA VAL A 104 -4.43 17.42 -2.06
C VAL A 104 -5.02 17.65 -0.66
N ARG A 105 -4.18 17.61 0.37
CA ARG A 105 -4.63 17.94 1.73
C ARG A 105 -5.01 19.41 1.77
N GLU A 106 -6.19 19.71 2.26
CA GLU A 106 -6.65 21.08 2.48
C GLU A 106 -5.93 21.74 3.66
N PHE A 107 -5.55 20.91 4.66
CA PHE A 107 -4.82 21.37 5.85
C PHE A 107 -3.58 20.52 6.09
N CYS A 108 -2.53 21.11 6.65
CA CYS A 108 -1.36 20.38 7.13
C CYS A 108 -1.65 19.66 8.47
N LYS A 109 -0.69 18.88 8.98
CA LYS A 109 -0.84 18.19 10.28
C LYS A 109 -1.08 19.11 11.47
N GLN A 110 -0.68 20.39 11.36
CA GLN A 110 -0.86 21.41 12.39
C GLN A 110 -2.12 22.28 12.16
N GLY A 111 -2.98 21.90 11.21
CA GLY A 111 -4.22 22.61 10.92
C GLY A 111 -4.07 23.87 10.05
N HIS A 112 -2.89 24.20 9.51
CA HIS A 112 -2.75 25.35 8.62
C HIS A 112 -3.27 25.01 7.21
N PRO A 113 -3.96 25.94 6.52
CA PRO A 113 -4.48 25.70 5.18
C PRO A 113 -3.34 25.46 4.18
N MET A 114 -3.50 24.45 3.33
CA MET A 114 -2.55 24.07 2.27
C MET A 114 -2.95 24.70 0.93
N SER A 115 -3.26 26.00 0.94
CA SER A 115 -3.71 26.79 -0.21
C SER A 115 -3.11 28.20 -0.18
N GLY A 116 -3.27 28.95 -1.26
CA GLY A 116 -2.81 30.33 -1.38
C GLY A 116 -1.34 30.52 -1.01
N GLU A 117 -1.05 31.62 -0.32
CA GLU A 117 0.34 31.97 0.08
C GLU A 117 0.98 31.01 1.08
N ASN A 118 0.19 30.20 1.79
CA ASN A 118 0.70 29.23 2.74
C ASN A 118 1.16 27.91 2.06
N LEU A 119 0.79 27.67 0.81
CA LEU A 119 1.25 26.53 0.05
C LEU A 119 2.55 26.86 -0.69
N ARG A 120 3.59 26.09 -0.43
CA ARG A 120 4.85 26.12 -1.20
C ARG A 120 5.09 24.77 -1.85
N VAL A 121 5.64 24.76 -3.05
CA VAL A 121 6.02 23.53 -3.77
C VAL A 121 7.53 23.55 -3.99
N TYR A 122 8.22 22.56 -3.44
CA TYR A 122 9.66 22.36 -3.61
C TYR A 122 9.91 20.94 -4.12
N SER A 123 10.59 20.80 -5.23
CA SER A 123 10.89 19.51 -5.87
C SER A 123 9.64 18.62 -6.01
N GLY A 124 8.51 19.20 -6.44
CA GLY A 124 7.24 18.49 -6.60
C GLY A 124 6.52 18.13 -5.29
N LYS A 125 7.04 18.54 -4.14
CA LYS A 125 6.42 18.26 -2.82
C LYS A 125 5.74 19.50 -2.26
N ARG A 126 4.47 19.34 -1.86
CA ARG A 126 3.70 20.41 -1.19
C ARG A 126 4.16 20.58 0.25
N ARG A 127 4.44 21.82 0.64
CA ARG A 127 4.90 22.20 1.99
C ARG A 127 4.06 23.32 2.55
N CYS A 128 3.79 23.26 3.85
CA CYS A 128 3.13 24.35 4.58
C CYS A 128 4.17 25.42 4.95
N HIS A 129 3.97 26.66 4.47
CA HIS A 129 4.88 27.76 4.72
C HIS A 129 4.95 28.16 6.21
N ALA A 130 3.80 28.22 6.89
CA ALA A 130 3.74 28.51 8.32
C ALA A 130 4.56 27.51 9.17
N CYS A 131 4.44 26.20 8.87
CA CYS A 131 5.25 25.18 9.54
C CYS A 131 6.75 25.32 9.22
N MET A 132 7.11 25.71 8.00
CA MET A 132 8.51 25.95 7.63
C MET A 132 9.09 27.13 8.41
N LEU A 133 8.37 28.24 8.50
CA LEU A 133 8.80 29.41 9.27
C LEU A 133 8.94 29.09 10.77
N GLN A 134 8.02 28.34 11.33
CA GLN A 134 8.10 27.90 12.72
C GLN A 134 9.35 27.04 12.95
N TRP A 135 9.62 26.10 12.08
CA TRP A 135 10.83 25.26 12.14
C TRP A 135 12.11 26.08 12.02
N GLN A 136 12.19 27.06 11.10
CA GLN A 136 13.33 27.95 10.94
C GLN A 136 13.59 28.76 12.22
N ARG A 137 12.54 29.37 12.82
CA ARG A 137 12.66 30.10 14.07
C ARG A 137 13.18 29.24 15.22
N SER A 138 12.75 28.00 15.33
CA SER A 138 13.22 27.08 16.36
C SER A 138 14.70 26.68 16.15
N THR A 139 15.13 26.49 14.91
CA THR A 139 16.53 26.17 14.59
C THR A 139 17.45 27.36 14.77
N ASP A 140 17.01 28.57 14.43
CA ASP A 140 17.78 29.80 14.62
C ASP A 140 17.95 30.14 16.11
N ALA A 141 16.92 29.91 16.92
CA ALA A 141 16.99 30.08 18.37
C ALA A 141 18.02 29.12 19.00
N GLN A 142 18.13 27.89 18.50
CA GLN A 142 19.13 26.92 18.99
C GLN A 142 20.56 27.24 18.51
N ARG A 143 20.71 27.95 17.37
CA ARG A 143 22.01 28.32 16.79
C ARG A 143 22.59 29.61 17.38
N ARG A 144 21.80 30.43 18.09
CA ARG A 144 22.31 31.63 18.74
C ARG A 144 23.23 31.22 19.90
N PRO A 145 24.54 31.62 19.89
CA PRO A 145 25.44 31.37 21.03
C PRO A 145 24.86 32.09 22.24
N ARG A 146 24.82 31.38 23.39
CA ARG A 146 24.52 32.02 24.68
C ARG A 146 25.58 33.10 24.87
N ARG A 147 25.19 34.39 24.75
CA ARG A 147 26.02 35.48 25.17
C ARG A 147 26.22 35.35 26.67
N GLY A 148 27.45 35.01 27.08
CA GLY A 148 27.88 35.08 28.48
C GLY A 148 27.93 36.52 28.97
#